data_892e6c37e8fd786e18f05a93434d7579
#
_entry.id   892e6c37e8fd786e18f05a93434d7579
#
_cell.length_a   1.000
_cell.length_b   1.000
_cell.length_c   1.000
_cell.angle_alpha   90.00
_cell.angle_beta   90.00
_cell.angle_gamma   90.00
#
_symmetry.space_group_name_H-M   'P 1'
#
loop_
_entity.id
_entity.type
_entity.pdbx_description
1 polymer ?
#
loop_
_entity_poly.entity_id
_entity_poly.type
_entity_poly.pdbx_seq_one_letter_code
_entity_poly.pdbx_strand_id
1 'polypeptide(L)'
;MFKRITPQTIADWGERIYIRFLELTKRFTSTQIMALLAVIVGVLAGLGTCLFELLLYGIKAGLTHWFPVEQSHFLFLFYPVIGIILASLFVKYVVKDNISEGVTRVLYAMSRKNSYIAPHNCWTSVVGGATTIGFGGSVGPEAPIVLTGAAIGSNVSRLAHLNYKNTTLLLCCGAGAALAA
;
A
#
# COMPACT_ATOMS: atom_id res chain seq x y z
N MET A 1 -8.51 -19.58 19.62
CA MET A 1 -7.60 -19.00 20.65
C MET A 1 -6.62 -18.08 19.94
N PHE A 2 -7.01 -16.84 19.66
CA PHE A 2 -6.18 -15.85 18.98
C PHE A 2 -5.18 -15.25 19.99
N LYS A 3 -3.91 -15.60 19.86
CA LYS A 3 -2.82 -15.04 20.66
C LYS A 3 -2.69 -13.54 20.31
N ARG A 4 -3.04 -12.65 21.26
CA ARG A 4 -2.83 -11.20 21.11
C ARG A 4 -1.36 -10.96 20.78
N ILE A 5 -1.10 -10.45 19.58
CA ILE A 5 0.23 -10.00 19.18
C ILE A 5 0.48 -8.70 19.96
N THR A 6 1.27 -8.78 21.01
CA THR A 6 1.67 -7.60 21.80
C THR A 6 2.70 -6.78 21.03
N PRO A 7 2.74 -5.45 21.20
CA PRO A 7 3.70 -4.58 20.50
C PRO A 7 5.17 -4.97 20.77
N GLN A 8 5.48 -5.63 21.86
CA GLN A 8 6.80 -6.18 22.17
C GLN A 8 7.21 -7.31 21.21
N THR A 9 6.28 -8.15 20.76
CA THR A 9 6.58 -9.25 19.81
C THR A 9 6.97 -8.71 18.45
N ILE A 10 6.39 -7.60 18.01
CA ILE A 10 6.73 -6.94 16.74
C ILE A 10 8.12 -6.28 16.82
N ALA A 11 8.47 -5.69 17.96
CA ALA A 11 9.79 -5.12 18.19
C ALA A 11 10.89 -6.22 18.19
N ASP A 12 10.66 -7.35 18.84
CA ASP A 12 11.57 -8.51 18.87
C ASP A 12 11.80 -9.13 17.47
N TRP A 13 10.76 -9.16 16.62
CA TRP A 13 10.91 -9.63 15.24
C TRP A 13 11.72 -8.63 14.40
N GLY A 14 11.50 -7.34 14.60
CA GLY A 14 12.27 -6.29 13.95
C GLY A 14 13.75 -6.35 14.30
N GLU A 15 14.08 -6.53 15.58
CA GLU A 15 15.47 -6.67 16.03
C GLU A 15 16.15 -7.92 15.50
N ARG A 16 15.47 -9.06 15.46
CA ARG A 16 16.05 -10.31 14.90
C ARG A 16 16.32 -10.20 13.41
N ILE A 17 15.40 -9.57 12.65
CA ILE A 17 15.60 -9.30 11.23
C ILE A 17 16.77 -8.34 11.04
N TYR A 18 16.86 -7.30 11.88
CA TYR A 18 17.94 -6.33 11.85
C TYR A 18 19.31 -6.95 12.16
N ILE A 19 19.42 -7.82 13.19
CA ILE A 19 20.68 -8.51 13.54
C ILE A 19 21.11 -9.45 12.41
N ARG A 20 20.21 -10.24 11.83
CA ARG A 20 20.52 -11.07 10.66
C ARG A 20 20.91 -10.25 9.44
N PHE A 21 20.25 -9.11 9.25
CA PHE A 21 20.59 -8.18 8.18
C PHE A 21 21.99 -7.58 8.38
N LEU A 22 22.37 -7.22 9.62
CA LEU A 22 23.72 -6.75 9.96
C LEU A 22 24.80 -7.80 9.70
N GLU A 23 24.54 -9.07 9.99
CA GLU A 23 25.48 -10.16 9.72
C GLU A 23 25.70 -10.37 8.24
N LEU A 24 24.65 -10.32 7.42
CA LEU A 24 24.72 -10.36 5.96
C LEU A 24 25.42 -9.14 5.37
N THR A 25 25.24 -7.98 6.02
CA THR A 25 25.69 -6.68 5.53
C THR A 25 27.20 -6.44 5.74
N LYS A 26 27.84 -7.14 6.68
CA LYS A 26 29.28 -7.00 6.94
C LYS A 26 30.18 -7.33 5.74
N ARG A 27 29.64 -7.98 4.71
CA ARG A 27 30.36 -8.40 3.50
C ARG A 27 30.04 -7.57 2.25
N PHE A 28 29.04 -6.68 2.30
CA PHE A 28 28.54 -5.92 1.14
C PHE A 28 28.81 -4.41 1.26
N THR A 29 29.12 -3.79 0.13
CA THR A 29 29.25 -2.33 0.02
C THR A 29 27.86 -1.70 0.21
N SER A 30 27.79 -0.49 0.78
CA SER A 30 26.53 0.26 1.04
C SER A 30 25.61 0.35 -0.19
N THR A 31 26.19 0.47 -1.39
CA THR A 31 25.46 0.50 -2.67
C THR A 31 24.80 -0.84 -3.00
N GLN A 32 25.48 -1.96 -2.73
CA GLN A 32 24.95 -3.31 -2.98
C GLN A 32 23.76 -3.62 -2.07
N ILE A 33 23.83 -3.16 -0.82
CA ILE A 33 22.73 -3.30 0.14
C ILE A 33 21.49 -2.53 -0.33
N MET A 34 21.69 -1.29 -0.81
CA MET A 34 20.61 -0.49 -1.37
C MET A 34 19.97 -1.15 -2.59
N ALA A 35 20.77 -1.72 -3.50
CA ALA A 35 20.27 -2.44 -4.66
C ALA A 35 19.44 -3.67 -4.26
N LEU A 36 19.91 -4.47 -3.29
CA LEU A 36 19.18 -5.62 -2.79
C LEU A 36 17.86 -5.24 -2.14
N LEU A 37 17.86 -4.18 -1.32
CA LEU A 37 16.64 -3.66 -0.71
C LEU A 37 15.66 -3.12 -1.75
N ALA A 38 16.15 -2.44 -2.81
CA ALA A 38 15.30 -1.97 -3.90
C ALA A 38 14.61 -3.13 -4.64
N VAL A 39 15.31 -4.25 -4.86
CA VAL A 39 14.72 -5.46 -5.45
C VAL A 39 13.63 -6.04 -4.54
N ILE A 40 13.89 -6.16 -3.24
CA ILE A 40 12.90 -6.65 -2.26
C ILE A 40 11.66 -5.75 -2.25
N VAL A 41 11.87 -4.44 -2.20
CA VAL A 41 10.77 -3.45 -2.23
C VAL A 41 10.00 -3.55 -3.54
N GLY A 42 10.70 -3.72 -4.68
CA GLY A 42 10.08 -3.91 -5.99
C GLY A 42 9.16 -5.13 -6.04
N VAL A 43 9.63 -6.29 -5.55
CA VAL A 43 8.82 -7.51 -5.49
C VAL A 43 7.61 -7.35 -4.58
N LEU A 44 7.79 -6.76 -3.39
CA LEU A 44 6.69 -6.53 -2.45
C LEU A 44 5.66 -5.52 -3.00
N ALA A 45 6.12 -4.48 -3.68
CA ALA A 45 5.25 -3.49 -4.32
C ALA A 45 4.45 -4.12 -5.47
N GLY A 46 5.09 -4.94 -6.31
CA GLY A 46 4.43 -5.69 -7.39
C GLY A 46 3.37 -6.66 -6.85
N LEU A 47 3.68 -7.40 -5.77
CA LEU A 47 2.68 -8.24 -5.11
C LEU A 47 1.49 -7.42 -4.57
N GLY A 48 1.76 -6.22 -4.03
CA GLY A 48 0.72 -5.30 -3.59
C GLY A 48 -0.19 -4.85 -4.74
N THR A 49 0.37 -4.57 -5.91
CA THR A 49 -0.37 -4.23 -7.13
C THR A 49 -1.20 -5.40 -7.63
N CYS A 50 -0.64 -6.62 -7.70
CA CYS A 50 -1.38 -7.82 -8.06
C CYS A 50 -2.57 -8.07 -7.10
N LEU A 51 -2.37 -7.86 -5.81
CA LEU A 51 -3.45 -7.98 -4.82
C LEU A 51 -4.54 -6.95 -5.07
N PHE A 52 -4.18 -5.72 -5.41
CA PHE A 52 -5.13 -4.67 -5.75
C PHE A 52 -5.98 -5.04 -6.97
N GLU A 53 -5.35 -5.53 -8.04
CA GLU A 53 -6.04 -5.97 -9.26
C GLU A 53 -6.97 -7.17 -9.00
N LEU A 54 -6.51 -8.13 -8.19
CA LEU A 54 -7.33 -9.28 -7.79
C LEU A 54 -8.58 -8.85 -7.03
N LEU A 55 -8.45 -7.90 -6.10
CA LEU A 55 -9.58 -7.32 -5.37
C LEU A 55 -10.54 -6.58 -6.30
N LEU A 56 -10.02 -5.78 -7.24
CA LEU A 56 -10.82 -5.10 -8.25
C LEU A 56 -11.63 -6.09 -9.09
N TYR A 57 -10.96 -7.14 -9.58
CA TYR A 57 -11.62 -8.16 -10.38
C TYR A 57 -12.68 -8.91 -9.58
N GLY A 58 -12.38 -9.26 -8.32
CA GLY A 58 -13.32 -9.94 -7.42
C GLY A 58 -14.58 -9.10 -7.15
N ILE A 59 -14.42 -7.79 -6.88
CA ILE A 59 -15.55 -6.88 -6.65
C ILE A 59 -16.39 -6.75 -7.92
N LYS A 60 -15.76 -6.54 -9.09
CA LYS A 60 -16.46 -6.43 -10.37
C LYS A 60 -17.20 -7.73 -10.73
N ALA A 61 -16.55 -8.88 -10.56
CA ALA A 61 -17.17 -10.18 -10.82
C ALA A 61 -18.36 -10.44 -9.89
N GLY A 62 -18.23 -10.08 -8.61
CA GLY A 62 -19.35 -10.17 -7.65
C GLY A 62 -20.55 -9.32 -8.05
N LEU A 63 -20.31 -8.07 -8.44
CA LEU A 63 -21.36 -7.14 -8.88
C LEU A 63 -22.06 -7.62 -10.17
N THR A 64 -21.30 -8.11 -11.15
CA THR A 64 -21.88 -8.59 -12.43
C THR A 64 -22.61 -9.91 -12.27
N HIS A 65 -22.21 -10.77 -11.34
CA HIS A 65 -22.89 -12.04 -11.10
C HIS A 65 -24.24 -11.87 -10.37
N TRP A 66 -24.35 -10.86 -9.50
CA TRP A 66 -25.58 -10.64 -8.72
C TRP A 66 -26.63 -9.83 -9.46
N PHE A 67 -26.25 -9.04 -10.48
CA PHE A 67 -27.19 -8.23 -11.24
C PHE A 67 -26.91 -8.38 -12.74
N PRO A 68 -27.80 -9.05 -13.50
CA PRO A 68 -27.69 -9.15 -14.96
C PRO A 68 -27.78 -7.75 -15.55
N VAL A 69 -26.69 -7.37 -16.22
CA VAL A 69 -26.42 -6.03 -16.77
C VAL A 69 -27.47 -5.60 -17.82
N GLU A 70 -28.20 -6.56 -18.41
CA GLU A 70 -29.05 -6.31 -19.56
C GLU A 70 -30.39 -5.64 -19.27
N GLN A 71 -30.85 -5.58 -18.03
CA GLN A 71 -32.23 -5.15 -17.74
C GLN A 71 -32.40 -3.81 -16.99
N SER A 72 -31.34 -3.18 -16.50
CA SER A 72 -31.52 -2.01 -15.63
C SER A 72 -30.40 -0.98 -15.75
N HIS A 73 -30.39 -0.19 -16.83
CA HIS A 73 -29.42 0.91 -17.01
C HIS A 73 -29.44 1.96 -15.87
N PHE A 74 -30.57 2.15 -15.20
CA PHE A 74 -30.69 3.12 -14.10
C PHE A 74 -29.98 2.67 -12.81
N LEU A 75 -29.89 1.38 -12.53
CA LEU A 75 -29.20 0.87 -11.34
C LEU A 75 -27.68 1.08 -11.40
N PHE A 76 -27.11 1.11 -12.60
CA PHE A 76 -25.67 1.40 -12.78
C PHE A 76 -25.26 2.78 -12.26
N LEU A 77 -26.18 3.75 -12.29
CA LEU A 77 -25.93 5.10 -11.80
C LEU A 77 -25.77 5.15 -10.25
N PHE A 78 -26.39 4.20 -9.53
CA PHE A 78 -26.31 4.14 -8.07
C PHE A 78 -25.10 3.39 -7.53
N TYR A 79 -24.44 2.50 -8.32
CA TYR A 79 -23.27 1.75 -7.87
C TYR A 79 -22.10 2.63 -7.38
N PRO A 80 -21.67 3.67 -8.11
CA PRO A 80 -20.61 4.55 -7.64
C PRO A 80 -20.95 5.24 -6.33
N VAL A 81 -22.23 5.61 -6.12
CA VAL A 81 -22.67 6.23 -4.87
C VAL A 81 -22.53 5.26 -3.70
N ILE A 82 -22.96 4.02 -3.86
CA ILE A 82 -22.81 2.97 -2.85
C ILE A 82 -21.33 2.72 -2.57
N GLY A 83 -20.49 2.63 -3.61
CA GLY A 83 -19.03 2.46 -3.48
C GLY A 83 -18.37 3.57 -2.68
N ILE A 84 -18.73 4.83 -2.95
CA ILE A 84 -18.20 6.00 -2.23
C ILE A 84 -18.64 5.96 -0.76
N ILE A 85 -19.90 5.63 -0.48
CA ILE A 85 -20.42 5.52 0.89
C ILE A 85 -19.67 4.42 1.64
N LEU A 86 -19.51 3.23 1.06
CA LEU A 86 -18.79 2.10 1.66
C LEU A 86 -17.32 2.45 1.91
N ALA A 87 -16.63 3.04 0.93
CA ALA A 87 -15.27 3.50 1.10
C ALA A 87 -15.13 4.56 2.20
N SER A 88 -16.05 5.51 2.26
CA SER A 88 -16.07 6.55 3.30
C SER A 88 -16.30 5.97 4.70
N LEU A 89 -17.23 5.00 4.84
CA LEU A 89 -17.47 4.28 6.09
C LEU A 89 -16.22 3.48 6.51
N PHE A 90 -15.60 2.77 5.57
CA PHE A 90 -14.36 2.04 5.82
C PHE A 90 -13.26 2.95 6.34
N VAL A 91 -13.04 4.10 5.68
CA VAL A 91 -12.05 5.11 6.10
C VAL A 91 -12.36 5.61 7.51
N LYS A 92 -13.61 6.00 7.75
CA LYS A 92 -14.05 6.61 9.03
C LYS A 92 -13.95 5.66 10.22
N TYR A 93 -14.34 4.39 10.04
CA TYR A 93 -14.44 3.44 11.15
C TYR A 93 -13.19 2.57 11.32
N VAL A 94 -12.52 2.19 10.22
CA VAL A 94 -11.38 1.25 10.25
C VAL A 94 -10.06 2.00 10.24
N VAL A 95 -9.89 2.96 9.35
CA VAL A 95 -8.60 3.64 9.14
C VAL A 95 -8.39 4.76 10.17
N LYS A 96 -9.44 5.51 10.49
CA LYS A 96 -9.42 6.66 11.43
C LYS A 96 -8.33 7.69 11.13
N ASP A 97 -7.87 7.75 9.89
CA ASP A 97 -6.83 8.68 9.43
C ASP A 97 -7.33 9.42 8.18
N ASN A 98 -6.84 10.64 7.96
CA ASN A 98 -7.15 11.40 6.75
C ASN A 98 -6.49 10.73 5.56
N ILE A 99 -7.29 10.05 4.74
CA ILE A 99 -6.84 9.58 3.43
C ILE A 99 -6.91 10.77 2.47
N SER A 100 -5.86 11.58 2.45
CA SER A 100 -5.64 12.54 1.38
C SER A 100 -5.12 11.82 0.13
N GLU A 101 -5.20 12.48 -1.01
CA GLU A 101 -4.73 11.98 -2.31
C GLU A 101 -3.38 11.27 -2.23
N GLY A 102 -3.30 10.05 -2.75
CA GLY A 102 -2.16 9.16 -2.57
C GLY A 102 -0.81 9.78 -2.92
N VAL A 103 -0.71 10.44 -4.08
CA VAL A 103 0.53 11.08 -4.55
C VAL A 103 0.88 12.30 -3.70
N THR A 104 -0.08 13.14 -3.37
CA THR A 104 0.12 14.33 -2.51
C THR A 104 0.64 13.92 -1.14
N ARG A 105 0.12 12.81 -0.59
CA ARG A 105 0.58 12.26 0.70
C ARG A 105 2.02 11.76 0.64
N VAL A 106 2.42 11.15 -0.46
CA VAL A 106 3.81 10.72 -0.70
C VAL A 106 4.73 11.94 -0.75
N LEU A 107 4.40 12.96 -1.53
CA LEU A 107 5.17 14.21 -1.62
C LEU A 107 5.26 14.92 -0.26
N TYR A 108 4.16 14.98 0.48
CA TYR A 108 4.15 15.55 1.83
C TYR A 108 5.03 14.75 2.80
N ALA A 109 5.01 13.42 2.74
CA ALA A 109 5.87 12.58 3.55
C ALA A 109 7.35 12.81 3.24
N MET A 110 7.72 12.98 1.96
CA MET A 110 9.08 13.29 1.53
C MET A 110 9.53 14.66 2.02
N SER A 111 8.68 15.68 1.95
CA SER A 111 9.06 17.06 2.27
C SER A 111 9.01 17.40 3.77
N ARG A 112 8.10 16.79 4.54
CA ARG A 112 7.79 17.19 5.91
C ARG A 112 7.96 16.11 6.96
N LYS A 113 7.91 14.82 6.60
CA LYS A 113 7.92 13.70 7.55
C LYS A 113 9.12 12.77 7.39
N ASN A 114 10.24 13.24 6.92
CA ASN A 114 11.45 12.43 6.72
C ASN A 114 11.18 11.14 5.92
N SER A 115 10.32 11.21 4.90
CA SER A 115 9.89 10.06 4.08
C SER A 115 9.19 8.95 4.87
N TYR A 116 8.56 9.28 6.00
CA TYR A 116 7.81 8.33 6.81
C TYR A 116 6.36 8.24 6.35
N ILE A 117 5.94 7.04 5.99
CA ILE A 117 4.54 6.69 5.70
C ILE A 117 4.12 5.59 6.68
N ALA A 118 2.97 5.78 7.33
CA ALA A 118 2.47 4.84 8.34
C ALA A 118 2.21 3.45 7.73
N PRO A 119 2.53 2.35 8.45
CA PRO A 119 2.44 0.98 7.94
C PRO A 119 1.03 0.57 7.47
N HIS A 120 -0.02 1.10 8.10
CA HIS A 120 -1.39 0.79 7.72
C HIS A 120 -1.72 1.22 6.28
N ASN A 121 -1.02 2.21 5.73
CA ASN A 121 -1.21 2.64 4.35
C ASN A 121 -0.80 1.60 3.30
N CYS A 122 -0.04 0.56 3.67
CA CYS A 122 0.29 -0.53 2.77
C CYS A 122 -0.94 -1.32 2.31
N TRP A 123 -1.99 -1.40 3.12
CA TRP A 123 -3.19 -2.18 2.79
C TRP A 123 -4.47 -1.35 2.76
N THR A 124 -4.59 -0.27 3.56
CA THR A 124 -5.80 0.56 3.60
C THR A 124 -6.07 1.28 2.30
N SER A 125 -5.00 1.72 1.62
CA SER A 125 -5.08 2.35 0.29
C SER A 125 -5.58 1.36 -0.77
N VAL A 126 -5.11 0.11 -0.71
CA VAL A 126 -5.54 -0.98 -1.59
C VAL A 126 -7.03 -1.25 -1.43
N VAL A 127 -7.49 -1.46 -0.20
CA VAL A 127 -8.90 -1.80 0.09
C VAL A 127 -9.83 -0.62 -0.25
N GLY A 128 -9.49 0.60 0.18
CA GLY A 128 -10.30 1.78 -0.10
C GLY A 128 -10.39 2.10 -1.59
N GLY A 129 -9.26 2.06 -2.30
CA GLY A 129 -9.20 2.27 -3.75
C GLY A 129 -9.95 1.19 -4.53
N ALA A 130 -9.72 -0.09 -4.19
CA ALA A 130 -10.40 -1.21 -4.84
C ALA A 130 -11.92 -1.17 -4.65
N THR A 131 -12.39 -0.78 -3.46
CA THR A 131 -13.82 -0.61 -3.19
C THR A 131 -14.40 0.50 -4.08
N THR A 132 -13.80 1.69 -4.08
CA THR A 132 -14.31 2.82 -4.87
C THR A 132 -14.35 2.53 -6.37
N ILE A 133 -13.24 2.00 -6.91
CA ILE A 133 -13.11 1.71 -8.36
C ILE A 133 -13.92 0.48 -8.75
N GLY A 134 -13.97 -0.53 -7.90
CA GLY A 134 -14.72 -1.77 -8.13
C GLY A 134 -16.21 -1.53 -8.28
N PHE A 135 -16.76 -0.55 -7.54
CA PHE A 135 -18.15 -0.11 -7.68
C PHE A 135 -18.38 0.92 -8.81
N GLY A 136 -17.38 1.14 -9.67
CA GLY A 136 -17.53 2.00 -10.85
C GLY A 136 -17.24 3.49 -10.57
N GLY A 137 -16.59 3.83 -9.46
CA GLY A 137 -16.11 5.18 -9.21
C GLY A 137 -15.07 5.61 -10.25
N SER A 138 -15.22 6.81 -10.79
CA SER A 138 -14.31 7.38 -11.80
C SER A 138 -13.03 7.92 -11.15
N VAL A 139 -12.26 7.03 -10.54
CA VAL A 139 -10.97 7.32 -9.89
C VAL A 139 -9.91 6.41 -10.52
N GLY A 140 -8.74 6.97 -10.84
CA GLY A 140 -7.63 6.17 -11.36
C GLY A 140 -7.03 5.24 -10.30
N PRO A 141 -6.56 4.05 -10.67
CA PRO A 141 -5.90 3.10 -9.76
C PRO A 141 -4.51 3.59 -9.32
N GLU A 142 -3.94 4.55 -10.02
CA GLU A 142 -2.56 5.02 -9.83
C GLU A 142 -2.30 5.55 -8.41
N ALA A 143 -3.21 6.38 -7.87
CA ALA A 143 -3.03 7.00 -6.57
C ALA A 143 -2.93 5.99 -5.40
N PRO A 144 -3.83 5.01 -5.26
CA PRO A 144 -3.72 3.99 -4.22
C PRO A 144 -2.51 3.06 -4.41
N ILE A 145 -2.16 2.74 -5.67
CA ILE A 145 -1.00 1.88 -5.99
C ILE A 145 0.31 2.58 -5.61
N VAL A 146 0.49 3.84 -6.01
CA VAL A 146 1.67 4.66 -5.66
C VAL A 146 1.83 4.77 -4.15
N LEU A 147 0.75 5.06 -3.43
CA LEU A 147 0.81 5.19 -1.96
C LEU A 147 1.19 3.85 -1.30
N THR A 148 0.67 2.74 -1.78
CA THR A 148 1.00 1.41 -1.29
C THR A 148 2.47 1.08 -1.51
N GLY A 149 2.99 1.27 -2.72
CA GLY A 149 4.40 1.04 -3.04
C GLY A 149 5.34 1.94 -2.25
N ALA A 150 5.01 3.22 -2.13
CA ALA A 150 5.75 4.18 -1.32
C ALA A 150 5.73 3.80 0.18
N ALA A 151 4.59 3.34 0.71
CA ALA A 151 4.47 2.89 2.09
C ALA A 151 5.32 1.64 2.34
N ILE A 152 5.35 0.68 1.43
CA ILE A 152 6.21 -0.50 1.50
C ILE A 152 7.69 -0.08 1.53
N GLY A 153 8.13 0.77 0.60
CA GLY A 153 9.51 1.29 0.54
C GLY A 153 9.91 2.02 1.81
N SER A 154 9.05 2.89 2.34
CA SER A 154 9.26 3.61 3.59
C SER A 154 9.38 2.68 4.79
N ASN A 155 8.55 1.64 4.91
CA ASN A 155 8.58 0.72 6.04
C ASN A 155 9.75 -0.25 5.97
N VAL A 156 10.14 -0.73 4.80
CA VAL A 156 11.34 -1.56 4.60
C VAL A 156 12.60 -0.78 4.96
N SER A 157 12.71 0.47 4.51
CA SER A 157 13.86 1.33 4.83
C SER A 157 13.99 1.59 6.34
N ARG A 158 12.86 1.73 7.04
CA ARG A 158 12.81 1.91 8.49
C ARG A 158 13.24 0.64 9.24
N LEU A 159 12.83 -0.53 8.79
CA LEU A 159 13.30 -1.81 9.33
C LEU A 159 14.81 -1.99 9.17
N ALA A 160 15.38 -1.45 8.09
CA ALA A 160 16.81 -1.45 7.83
C ALA A 160 17.56 -0.27 8.48
N HIS A 161 16.90 0.59 9.28
CA HIS A 161 17.47 1.77 9.97
C HIS A 161 18.30 2.67 9.04
N LEU A 162 17.77 2.93 7.82
CA LEU A 162 18.46 3.72 6.83
C LEU A 162 18.34 5.24 7.07
N ASN A 163 19.33 5.97 6.58
CA ASN A 163 19.33 7.43 6.58
C ASN A 163 18.20 7.99 5.70
N TYR A 164 17.75 9.21 5.98
CA TYR A 164 16.69 9.90 5.24
C TYR A 164 16.84 9.83 3.70
N LYS A 165 18.06 10.08 3.16
CA LYS A 165 18.32 10.01 1.71
C LYS A 165 18.01 8.62 1.12
N ASN A 166 18.45 7.58 1.80
CA ASN A 166 18.25 6.19 1.38
C ASN A 166 16.78 5.77 1.55
N THR A 167 16.10 6.26 2.57
CA THR A 167 14.65 6.07 2.79
C THR A 167 13.85 6.68 1.65
N THR A 168 14.19 7.91 1.23
CA THR A 168 13.54 8.58 0.10
C THR A 168 13.75 7.82 -1.20
N LEU A 169 14.96 7.31 -1.45
CA LEU A 169 15.24 6.49 -2.63
C LEU A 169 14.41 5.21 -2.66
N LEU A 170 14.34 4.46 -1.54
CA LEU A 170 13.54 3.23 -1.47
C LEU A 170 12.03 3.49 -1.59
N LEU A 171 11.57 4.60 -1.03
CA LEU A 171 10.19 5.04 -1.18
C LEU A 171 9.86 5.30 -2.65
N CYS A 172 10.73 6.02 -3.37
CA CYS A 172 10.57 6.26 -4.81
C CYS A 172 10.66 4.96 -5.63
N CYS A 173 11.58 4.06 -5.29
CA CYS A 173 11.68 2.75 -5.94
C CYS A 173 10.38 1.94 -5.75
N GLY A 174 9.82 1.94 -4.54
CA GLY A 174 8.56 1.26 -4.26
C GLY A 174 7.38 1.85 -5.03
N ALA A 175 7.26 3.17 -5.06
CA ALA A 175 6.23 3.86 -5.83
C ALA A 175 6.33 3.57 -7.35
N GLY A 176 7.55 3.64 -7.91
CA GLY A 176 7.82 3.35 -9.32
C GLY A 176 7.58 1.89 -9.68
N ALA A 177 8.02 0.95 -8.83
CA ALA A 177 7.79 -0.47 -9.04
C ALA A 177 6.29 -0.84 -9.01
N ALA A 178 5.52 -0.21 -8.12
CA ALA A 178 4.08 -0.41 -8.05
C ALA A 178 3.34 0.11 -9.29
N LEU A 179 3.82 1.19 -9.91
CA LEU A 179 3.26 1.72 -11.17
C LEU A 179 3.64 0.88 -12.39
N ALA A 180 4.79 0.20 -12.34
CA ALA A 180 5.30 -0.59 -13.45
C ALA A 180 4.75 -2.03 -13.48
N ALA A 181 4.17 -2.49 -12.39
CA ALA A 181 3.59 -3.83 -12.26
C ALA A 181 2.15 -3.88 -12.77
#